data_fb34025ffe6b9c19ae30ea50ba3eb551
#
_entry.id   fb34025ffe6b9c19ae30ea50ba3eb551
#
_cell.length_a   1.000
_cell.length_b   1.000
_cell.length_c   1.000
_cell.angle_alpha   90.00
_cell.angle_beta   90.00
_cell.angle_gamma   90.00
#
_symmetry.space_group_name_H-M   'P 1'
#
loop_
_entity.id
_entity.type
_entity.pdbx_description
1 polymer ?
#
loop_
_entity_poly.entity_id
_entity_poly.type
_entity_poly.pdbx_seq_one_letter_code
_entity_poly.pdbx_strand_id
1 'polypeptide(L)'
;MTTFEIRSPGGLCQTGTASGAASMTELPTTEPGVLRYEVVAAGPVTLRFAWPAESAVSLWRATQSSRRELPTDWGSRREIRSVRSAPVGTLVDAQDRNLLTVSLSSHVRGCDFAIGVHEETAEQLVELIVDDVEGQSFVLRIDVRDLHFAEALDGVTADWTAELGDRIVPVPELARQPMYSTWYSDHQHVSAESVERHARDGAAYGCAAVIVDDGWQTDDTARGYAYCGDWEPTSRTFPDMSEHVRRVHDLGLSYVLWLAPPLIGVHSKAWDRLKDRTLGFADGQVTAVLDPRYTEVREHLVECCIRPVRDWGVDGLKLDFIDSWAWDNPPPAPDGDCTSVDEGVELFLQAVTTELKRLRPDVLIEFRQDYVNPRLWQFGTFLRAGDCAMDPVENRVRTIDSRLLAGGRAVHSDMLMWHPDASAETVAQQFIGAMFSTPQVSMELDALSAEHERVVRYWLGFLRDHADVLLDGVLVPSRPDARYPQVRAVGSTTVVAAFTNPVVRLADSDLSVVLVNGGSSGRLIVEGAGPGPVDLVVSDCSGTEVYRSTTTPPELWAIDVPVAGVARIVRN
;
A
#
# COMPACT_ATOMS: atom_id res chain seq x y z
N MET A 1 -9.49 -35.44 10.31
CA MET A 1 -9.07 -34.27 11.13
C MET A 1 -7.64 -34.53 11.55
N THR A 2 -6.70 -33.74 11.06
CA THR A 2 -5.27 -33.84 11.35
C THR A 2 -4.94 -32.87 12.47
N THR A 3 -3.98 -33.20 13.37
CA THR A 3 -3.48 -32.30 14.41
C THR A 3 -2.08 -31.87 14.10
N PHE A 4 -1.70 -30.66 14.56
CA PHE A 4 -0.34 -30.12 14.45
C PHE A 4 0.04 -29.41 15.77
N GLU A 5 1.32 -29.23 16.01
CA GLU A 5 1.81 -28.65 17.26
C GLU A 5 2.46 -27.29 16.99
N ILE A 6 2.20 -26.33 17.89
CA ILE A 6 2.81 -25.00 17.85
C ILE A 6 3.70 -24.89 19.07
N ARG A 7 5.01 -24.76 18.85
CA ARG A 7 6.01 -24.74 19.92
C ARG A 7 6.74 -23.40 19.95
N SER A 8 6.71 -22.71 21.07
CA SER A 8 7.52 -21.52 21.27
C SER A 8 8.95 -21.88 21.73
N PRO A 9 9.95 -21.01 21.49
CA PRO A 9 11.29 -21.17 22.06
C PRO A 9 11.30 -21.24 23.60
N GLY A 10 10.30 -20.62 24.27
CA GLY A 10 10.11 -20.65 25.71
C GLY A 10 9.47 -21.93 26.25
N GLY A 11 9.20 -22.94 25.41
CA GLY A 11 8.67 -24.25 25.80
C GLY A 11 7.14 -24.34 25.86
N LEU A 12 6.40 -23.29 25.52
CA LEU A 12 4.95 -23.36 25.34
C LEU A 12 4.62 -24.25 24.14
N CYS A 13 3.67 -25.18 24.31
CA CYS A 13 3.20 -26.04 23.24
C CYS A 13 1.68 -26.04 23.21
N GLN A 14 1.12 -25.71 22.03
CA GLN A 14 -0.32 -25.72 21.75
C GLN A 14 -0.61 -26.69 20.61
N THR A 15 -1.79 -27.30 20.63
CA THR A 15 -2.23 -28.20 19.56
C THR A 15 -3.27 -27.52 18.69
N GLY A 16 -2.99 -27.48 17.39
CA GLY A 16 -3.94 -27.05 16.37
C GLY A 16 -4.63 -28.24 15.68
N THR A 17 -5.69 -27.93 14.96
CA THR A 17 -6.46 -28.88 14.16
C THR A 17 -6.58 -28.42 12.72
N ALA A 18 -6.52 -29.37 11.77
CA ALA A 18 -6.77 -29.16 10.35
C ALA A 18 -7.86 -30.12 9.90
N SER A 19 -9.02 -29.60 9.53
CA SER A 19 -10.12 -30.37 8.93
C SER A 19 -10.22 -30.08 7.43
N GLY A 20 -10.56 -31.10 6.62
CA GLY A 20 -10.59 -30.96 5.16
C GLY A 20 -9.23 -31.13 4.47
N ALA A 21 -8.11 -31.12 5.23
CA ALA A 21 -6.79 -31.41 4.68
C ALA A 21 -6.61 -32.90 4.38
N ALA A 22 -6.04 -33.23 3.22
CA ALA A 22 -5.62 -34.58 2.87
C ALA A 22 -4.35 -34.98 3.65
N SER A 23 -3.41 -34.05 3.82
CA SER A 23 -2.25 -34.20 4.66
C SER A 23 -1.75 -32.84 5.18
N MET A 24 -0.97 -32.89 6.26
CA MET A 24 -0.28 -31.73 6.82
C MET A 24 1.12 -32.19 7.29
N THR A 25 2.16 -31.54 6.80
CA THR A 25 3.55 -31.92 7.04
C THR A 25 4.36 -30.72 7.51
N GLU A 26 5.06 -30.86 8.62
CA GLU A 26 5.99 -29.82 9.11
C GLU A 26 7.19 -29.71 8.16
N LEU A 27 7.48 -28.50 7.72
CA LEU A 27 8.60 -28.20 6.85
C LEU A 27 9.83 -27.77 7.69
N PRO A 28 11.05 -28.11 7.25
CA PRO A 28 12.25 -27.63 7.92
C PRO A 28 12.33 -26.12 7.93
N THR A 29 12.78 -25.55 9.06
CA THR A 29 13.11 -24.14 9.20
C THR A 29 14.46 -23.97 9.89
N THR A 30 15.20 -22.94 9.53
CA THR A 30 16.45 -22.55 10.20
C THR A 30 16.22 -21.50 11.29
N GLU A 31 14.97 -21.01 11.42
CA GLU A 31 14.61 -19.94 12.34
C GLU A 31 13.88 -20.50 13.58
N PRO A 32 14.53 -20.61 14.75
CA PRO A 32 13.85 -21.05 15.97
C PRO A 32 12.69 -20.13 16.31
N GLY A 33 11.49 -20.72 16.50
CA GLY A 33 10.25 -19.97 16.76
C GLY A 33 9.43 -19.65 15.51
N VAL A 34 9.90 -20.05 14.32
CA VAL A 34 9.09 -20.08 13.09
C VAL A 34 8.71 -21.53 12.79
N LEU A 35 7.44 -21.76 12.57
CA LEU A 35 6.87 -23.06 12.21
C LEU A 35 6.22 -22.94 10.83
N ARG A 36 6.45 -23.93 9.98
CA ARG A 36 5.88 -23.97 8.61
C ARG A 36 5.27 -25.34 8.38
N TYR A 37 4.04 -25.35 7.90
CA TYR A 37 3.31 -26.57 7.60
C TYR A 37 2.81 -26.55 6.16
N GLU A 38 3.24 -27.51 5.35
CA GLU A 38 2.60 -27.77 4.06
C GLU A 38 1.27 -28.48 4.30
N VAL A 39 0.21 -27.91 3.75
CA VAL A 39 -1.16 -28.44 3.84
C VAL A 39 -1.60 -28.80 2.43
N VAL A 40 -1.90 -30.09 2.22
CA VAL A 40 -2.48 -30.58 0.95
C VAL A 40 -4.00 -30.54 1.09
N ALA A 41 -4.65 -29.73 0.27
CA ALA A 41 -6.10 -29.55 0.28
C ALA A 41 -6.79 -30.56 -0.64
N ALA A 42 -7.86 -31.20 -0.15
CA ALA A 42 -8.75 -32.02 -0.96
C ALA A 42 -10.12 -31.33 -1.18
N GLY A 43 -10.25 -30.10 -0.73
CA GLY A 43 -11.43 -29.23 -0.71
C GLY A 43 -11.19 -28.11 0.29
N PRO A 44 -12.21 -27.37 0.73
CA PRO A 44 -12.05 -26.33 1.74
C PRO A 44 -11.39 -26.88 3.02
N VAL A 45 -10.36 -26.17 3.51
CA VAL A 45 -9.58 -26.55 4.70
C VAL A 45 -9.85 -25.56 5.83
N THR A 46 -10.20 -26.06 7.02
CA THR A 46 -10.28 -25.23 8.23
C THR A 46 -9.09 -25.55 9.15
N LEU A 47 -8.29 -24.53 9.44
CA LEU A 47 -7.21 -24.57 10.41
C LEU A 47 -7.65 -23.82 11.66
N ARG A 48 -7.47 -24.40 12.86
CA ARG A 48 -7.91 -23.79 14.12
C ARG A 48 -6.93 -24.12 15.25
N PHE A 49 -6.54 -23.10 16.01
CA PHE A 49 -5.77 -23.24 17.24
C PHE A 49 -5.99 -22.05 18.17
N ALA A 50 -5.72 -22.24 19.46
CA ALA A 50 -5.68 -21.18 20.45
C ALA A 50 -4.24 -20.81 20.79
N TRP A 51 -3.99 -19.55 21.12
CA TRP A 51 -2.69 -19.04 21.52
C TRP A 51 -2.81 -18.09 22.70
N PRO A 52 -2.11 -18.32 23.83
CA PRO A 52 -2.12 -17.40 24.95
C PRO A 52 -1.26 -16.16 24.60
N ALA A 53 -1.89 -15.04 24.36
CA ALA A 53 -1.26 -13.76 24.10
C ALA A 53 -1.81 -12.69 25.04
N GLU A 54 -1.63 -12.90 26.34
CA GLU A 54 -2.20 -12.08 27.42
C GLU A 54 -1.74 -10.61 27.36
N SER A 55 -0.53 -10.34 26.87
CA SER A 55 0.02 -8.99 26.73
C SER A 55 -0.31 -8.31 25.40
N ALA A 56 -1.10 -8.94 24.53
CA ALA A 56 -1.51 -8.33 23.27
C ALA A 56 -2.33 -7.06 23.51
N VAL A 57 -1.99 -6.00 22.81
CA VAL A 57 -2.72 -4.72 22.82
C VAL A 57 -3.31 -4.39 21.45
N SER A 58 -2.85 -5.08 20.41
CA SER A 58 -3.20 -4.76 19.04
C SER A 58 -3.20 -6.01 18.17
N LEU A 59 -4.15 -6.08 17.24
CA LEU A 59 -4.12 -6.98 16.10
C LEU A 59 -3.83 -6.19 14.83
N TRP A 60 -2.62 -6.35 14.28
CA TRP A 60 -2.26 -5.78 12.99
C TRP A 60 -2.75 -6.68 11.84
N ARG A 61 -3.32 -6.09 10.81
CA ARG A 61 -3.81 -6.75 9.58
C ARG A 61 -3.60 -5.85 8.37
N ALA A 62 -3.47 -6.48 7.20
CA ALA A 62 -3.49 -5.81 5.90
C ALA A 62 -4.92 -5.31 5.58
N THR A 63 -5.21 -4.04 5.89
CA THR A 63 -6.54 -3.45 5.69
C THR A 63 -6.43 -1.94 5.50
N GLN A 64 -7.43 -1.33 4.87
CA GLN A 64 -7.55 0.13 4.80
C GLN A 64 -7.94 0.77 6.14
N SER A 65 -8.44 -0.02 7.10
CA SER A 65 -8.86 0.49 8.39
C SER A 65 -7.68 0.70 9.33
N SER A 66 -7.59 1.87 9.95
CA SER A 66 -6.64 2.15 11.03
C SER A 66 -7.01 1.50 12.37
N ARG A 67 -8.12 0.75 12.42
CA ARG A 67 -8.56 0.04 13.63
C ARG A 67 -7.65 -1.15 13.89
N ARG A 68 -7.10 -1.21 15.12
CA ARG A 68 -6.13 -2.22 15.57
C ARG A 68 -6.52 -2.85 16.91
N GLU A 69 -7.74 -2.61 17.39
CA GLU A 69 -8.26 -3.24 18.61
C GLU A 69 -8.29 -4.76 18.48
N LEU A 70 -8.18 -5.43 19.60
CA LEU A 70 -8.37 -6.87 19.69
C LEU A 70 -9.86 -7.20 19.54
N PRO A 71 -10.28 -7.87 18.45
CA PRO A 71 -11.69 -8.27 18.32
C PRO A 71 -11.98 -9.52 19.15
N THR A 72 -13.27 -9.78 19.39
CA THR A 72 -13.73 -11.10 19.80
C THR A 72 -13.57 -12.10 18.64
N ASP A 73 -13.48 -13.40 18.93
CA ASP A 73 -13.34 -14.45 17.91
C ASP A 73 -14.49 -14.41 16.89
N TRP A 74 -15.74 -14.27 17.35
CA TRP A 74 -16.93 -14.18 16.49
C TRP A 74 -17.02 -12.87 15.67
N GLY A 75 -16.32 -11.80 16.06
CA GLY A 75 -16.25 -10.51 15.34
C GLY A 75 -14.99 -10.33 14.50
N SER A 76 -14.08 -11.28 14.56
CA SER A 76 -12.72 -11.12 14.00
C SER A 76 -12.59 -11.50 12.53
N ARG A 77 -13.50 -12.29 11.98
CA ARG A 77 -13.42 -12.86 10.63
C ARG A 77 -13.37 -11.77 9.56
N ARG A 78 -12.45 -11.94 8.62
CA ARG A 78 -12.30 -11.11 7.42
C ARG A 78 -12.11 -12.03 6.22
N GLU A 79 -12.84 -11.74 5.16
CA GLU A 79 -12.63 -12.36 3.87
C GLU A 79 -11.40 -11.77 3.21
N ILE A 80 -10.56 -12.64 2.67
CA ILE A 80 -9.36 -12.30 1.90
C ILE A 80 -9.51 -12.92 0.53
N ARG A 81 -9.30 -12.12 -0.52
CA ARG A 81 -9.29 -12.55 -1.92
C ARG A 81 -8.00 -12.10 -2.59
N SER A 82 -7.70 -12.64 -3.76
CA SER A 82 -6.50 -12.25 -4.52
C SER A 82 -6.41 -10.75 -4.78
N VAL A 83 -7.54 -10.06 -4.86
CA VAL A 83 -7.67 -8.61 -5.09
C VAL A 83 -8.07 -7.81 -3.85
N ARG A 84 -8.14 -8.43 -2.67
CA ARG A 84 -8.54 -7.75 -1.43
C ARG A 84 -7.78 -8.31 -0.24
N SER A 85 -7.05 -7.42 0.48
CA SER A 85 -6.29 -7.74 1.67
C SER A 85 -5.16 -8.75 1.42
N ALA A 86 -4.51 -9.25 2.47
CA ALA A 86 -3.48 -10.28 2.40
C ALA A 86 -3.63 -11.28 3.55
N PRO A 87 -3.26 -12.56 3.34
CA PRO A 87 -3.48 -13.63 4.31
C PRO A 87 -2.43 -13.58 5.43
N VAL A 88 -2.44 -12.51 6.24
CA VAL A 88 -1.53 -12.31 7.36
C VAL A 88 -2.18 -11.53 8.50
N GLY A 89 -1.85 -11.88 9.72
CA GLY A 89 -2.23 -11.15 10.93
C GLY A 89 -1.18 -11.31 12.03
N THR A 90 -0.95 -10.24 12.79
CA THR A 90 0.08 -10.17 13.84
C THR A 90 -0.52 -9.63 15.14
N LEU A 91 -0.38 -10.37 16.24
CA LEU A 91 -0.66 -9.89 17.59
C LEU A 91 0.58 -9.18 18.14
N VAL A 92 0.39 -7.95 18.59
CA VAL A 92 1.48 -7.05 19.01
C VAL A 92 1.25 -6.60 20.45
N ASP A 93 2.33 -6.57 21.26
CA ASP A 93 2.29 -6.04 22.61
C ASP A 93 2.54 -4.53 22.68
N ALA A 94 2.50 -3.96 23.89
CA ALA A 94 2.73 -2.53 24.12
C ALA A 94 4.18 -2.06 23.86
N GLN A 95 5.13 -2.96 23.67
CA GLN A 95 6.52 -2.74 23.34
C GLN A 95 6.86 -3.03 21.87
N ASP A 96 5.83 -3.12 21.01
CA ASP A 96 5.95 -3.41 19.58
C ASP A 96 6.52 -4.80 19.26
N ARG A 97 6.46 -5.75 20.22
CA ARG A 97 6.94 -7.11 20.01
C ARG A 97 5.88 -7.98 19.38
N ASN A 98 6.33 -8.86 18.50
CA ASN A 98 5.52 -9.93 17.95
C ASN A 98 5.20 -10.97 19.05
N LEU A 99 3.93 -11.23 19.27
CA LEU A 99 3.46 -12.33 20.13
C LEU A 99 3.04 -13.54 19.32
N LEU A 100 2.51 -13.31 18.13
CA LEU A 100 2.09 -14.31 17.18
C LEU A 100 1.89 -13.65 15.81
N THR A 101 2.59 -14.10 14.79
CA THR A 101 2.28 -13.80 13.40
C THR A 101 1.82 -15.07 12.69
N VAL A 102 0.67 -15.01 12.04
CA VAL A 102 0.14 -16.10 11.24
C VAL A 102 -0.01 -15.63 9.81
N SER A 103 0.48 -16.41 8.86
CA SER A 103 0.29 -16.15 7.44
C SER A 103 0.10 -17.42 6.63
N LEU A 104 -0.50 -17.26 5.45
CA LEU A 104 -0.59 -18.30 4.44
C LEU A 104 0.31 -17.95 3.25
N SER A 105 0.73 -18.97 2.51
CA SER A 105 1.56 -18.79 1.31
C SER A 105 0.81 -18.03 0.21
N SER A 106 1.56 -17.51 -0.76
CA SER A 106 1.05 -16.80 -1.93
C SER A 106 0.18 -17.68 -2.87
N HIS A 107 0.13 -19.00 -2.64
CA HIS A 107 -0.73 -19.92 -3.39
C HIS A 107 -2.22 -19.80 -3.03
N VAL A 108 -2.55 -19.17 -1.90
CA VAL A 108 -3.94 -18.96 -1.47
C VAL A 108 -4.54 -17.76 -2.21
N ARG A 109 -5.61 -18.01 -2.99
CA ARG A 109 -6.41 -16.99 -3.67
C ARG A 109 -7.52 -16.44 -2.79
N GLY A 110 -8.15 -17.34 -2.02
CA GLY A 110 -9.29 -17.01 -1.18
C GLY A 110 -9.25 -17.71 0.17
N CYS A 111 -9.53 -16.97 1.23
CA CYS A 111 -9.73 -17.54 2.57
C CYS A 111 -10.51 -16.59 3.48
N ASP A 112 -11.17 -17.17 4.50
CA ASP A 112 -11.58 -16.43 5.68
C ASP A 112 -10.46 -16.46 6.72
N PHE A 113 -10.10 -15.32 7.29
CA PHE A 113 -9.01 -15.16 8.23
C PHE A 113 -9.52 -14.52 9.54
N ALA A 114 -9.48 -15.25 10.64
CA ALA A 114 -9.93 -14.79 11.94
C ALA A 114 -8.82 -14.94 13.01
N ILE A 115 -8.58 -13.88 13.77
CA ILE A 115 -7.83 -13.88 15.01
C ILE A 115 -8.61 -13.03 16.00
N GLY A 116 -9.01 -13.57 17.14
CA GLY A 116 -9.79 -12.84 18.12
C GLY A 116 -9.85 -13.53 19.48
N VAL A 117 -10.27 -12.77 20.50
CA VAL A 117 -10.37 -13.24 21.88
C VAL A 117 -11.52 -14.24 21.99
N HIS A 118 -11.20 -15.44 22.44
CA HIS A 118 -12.17 -16.44 22.89
C HIS A 118 -12.49 -16.17 24.35
N GLU A 119 -13.69 -15.66 24.62
CA GLU A 119 -14.07 -15.10 25.92
C GLU A 119 -14.05 -16.15 27.05
N GLU A 120 -14.39 -17.41 26.73
CA GLU A 120 -14.49 -18.50 27.70
C GLU A 120 -13.13 -18.98 28.22
N THR A 121 -12.06 -18.82 27.43
CA THR A 121 -10.72 -19.28 27.83
C THR A 121 -9.71 -18.15 28.00
N ALA A 122 -10.08 -16.92 27.62
CA ALA A 122 -9.20 -15.75 27.57
C ALA A 122 -7.94 -15.96 26.70
N GLU A 123 -8.06 -16.79 25.66
CA GLU A 123 -6.99 -17.03 24.67
C GLU A 123 -7.33 -16.32 23.35
N GLN A 124 -6.32 -16.13 22.50
CA GLN A 124 -6.53 -15.70 21.12
C GLN A 124 -6.84 -16.93 20.26
N LEU A 125 -8.04 -16.99 19.72
CA LEU A 125 -8.44 -18.04 18.79
C LEU A 125 -8.06 -17.63 17.37
N VAL A 126 -7.32 -18.49 16.68
CA VAL A 126 -7.02 -18.38 15.25
C VAL A 126 -7.87 -19.39 14.50
N GLU A 127 -8.63 -18.92 13.51
CA GLU A 127 -9.39 -19.76 12.59
C GLU A 127 -9.20 -19.28 11.16
N LEU A 128 -8.74 -20.16 10.29
CA LEU A 128 -8.52 -19.90 8.87
C LEU A 128 -9.35 -20.92 8.09
N ILE A 129 -10.20 -20.43 7.18
CA ILE A 129 -10.94 -21.29 6.24
C ILE A 129 -10.42 -20.98 4.84
N VAL A 130 -9.68 -21.91 4.27
CA VAL A 130 -9.05 -21.75 2.95
C VAL A 130 -9.95 -22.47 1.93
N ASP A 131 -10.49 -21.73 0.98
CA ASP A 131 -11.49 -22.20 0.01
C ASP A 131 -11.00 -22.15 -1.44
N ASP A 132 -10.01 -21.30 -1.78
CA ASP A 132 -9.42 -21.22 -3.11
C ASP A 132 -7.88 -21.18 -3.03
N VAL A 133 -7.24 -22.13 -3.70
CA VAL A 133 -5.79 -22.33 -3.69
C VAL A 133 -5.29 -22.60 -5.11
N GLU A 134 -4.18 -21.98 -5.50
CA GLU A 134 -3.47 -22.34 -6.73
C GLU A 134 -2.82 -23.73 -6.57
N GLY A 135 -3.29 -24.69 -7.35
CA GLY A 135 -2.85 -26.08 -7.23
C GLY A 135 -3.57 -26.82 -6.09
N GLN A 136 -2.85 -27.65 -5.33
CA GLN A 136 -3.43 -28.52 -4.30
C GLN A 136 -2.81 -28.32 -2.91
N SER A 137 -1.82 -27.45 -2.75
CA SER A 137 -1.17 -27.24 -1.46
C SER A 137 -0.87 -25.77 -1.20
N PHE A 138 -0.81 -25.43 0.08
CA PHE A 138 -0.38 -24.13 0.58
C PHE A 138 0.45 -24.31 1.85
N VAL A 139 1.16 -23.28 2.28
CA VAL A 139 1.93 -23.28 3.52
C VAL A 139 1.25 -22.39 4.57
N LEU A 140 1.04 -22.94 5.77
CA LEU A 140 0.74 -22.21 6.98
C LEU A 140 2.08 -21.84 7.64
N ARG A 141 2.35 -20.54 7.85
CA ARG A 141 3.49 -20.04 8.63
C ARG A 141 2.99 -19.47 9.96
N ILE A 142 3.65 -19.87 11.05
CA ILE A 142 3.39 -19.36 12.40
C ILE A 142 4.72 -18.88 12.97
N ASP A 143 4.78 -17.61 13.39
CA ASP A 143 5.98 -17.01 13.96
C ASP A 143 5.67 -16.53 15.39
N VAL A 144 6.39 -17.11 16.35
CA VAL A 144 6.27 -16.81 17.79
C VAL A 144 7.60 -16.32 18.37
N ARG A 145 8.46 -15.73 17.54
CA ARG A 145 9.72 -15.13 17.95
C ARG A 145 9.47 -13.83 18.72
N ASP A 146 10.25 -13.61 19.78
CA ASP A 146 10.28 -12.35 20.53
C ASP A 146 11.16 -11.32 19.80
N LEU A 147 10.56 -10.63 18.82
CA LEU A 147 11.21 -9.60 18.00
C LEU A 147 10.20 -8.49 17.66
N HIS A 148 10.64 -7.42 17.04
CA HIS A 148 9.76 -6.35 16.59
C HIS A 148 8.76 -6.89 15.56
N PHE A 149 7.47 -6.49 15.65
CA PHE A 149 6.41 -7.04 14.78
C PHE A 149 6.69 -6.80 13.27
N ALA A 150 7.36 -5.69 12.92
CA ALA A 150 7.75 -5.43 11.53
C ALA A 150 8.74 -6.49 11.00
N GLU A 151 9.68 -6.96 11.84
CA GLU A 151 10.61 -8.03 11.46
C GLU A 151 9.89 -9.37 11.23
N ALA A 152 8.80 -9.65 11.99
CA ALA A 152 7.99 -10.84 11.74
C ALA A 152 7.26 -10.74 10.37
N LEU A 153 6.79 -9.54 10.00
CA LEU A 153 6.19 -9.27 8.69
C LEU A 153 7.22 -9.32 7.55
N ASP A 154 8.45 -8.84 7.78
CA ASP A 154 9.55 -8.99 6.81
C ASP A 154 9.82 -10.48 6.52
N GLY A 155 9.77 -11.34 7.54
CA GLY A 155 9.86 -12.79 7.35
C GLY A 155 8.72 -13.36 6.48
N VAL A 156 7.51 -12.85 6.61
CA VAL A 156 6.37 -13.24 5.77
C VAL A 156 6.58 -12.79 4.32
N THR A 157 6.98 -11.53 4.12
CA THR A 157 7.22 -11.01 2.75
C THR A 157 8.40 -11.68 2.07
N ALA A 158 9.42 -12.09 2.83
CA ALA A 158 10.53 -12.88 2.31
C ALA A 158 10.08 -14.27 1.83
N ASP A 159 9.21 -14.95 2.59
CA ASP A 159 8.62 -16.22 2.16
C ASP A 159 7.80 -16.04 0.86
N TRP A 160 6.92 -15.05 0.78
CA TRP A 160 6.14 -14.75 -0.42
C TRP A 160 7.04 -14.40 -1.62
N THR A 161 8.12 -13.65 -1.39
CA THR A 161 9.10 -13.34 -2.43
C THR A 161 9.78 -14.61 -2.97
N ALA A 162 10.17 -15.52 -2.09
CA ALA A 162 10.78 -16.79 -2.48
C ALA A 162 9.80 -17.72 -3.23
N GLU A 163 8.53 -17.74 -2.82
CA GLU A 163 7.48 -18.54 -3.47
C GLU A 163 7.12 -18.01 -4.87
N LEU A 164 7.06 -16.72 -5.05
CA LEU A 164 6.74 -16.08 -6.33
C LEU A 164 7.94 -16.06 -7.28
N GLY A 165 9.15 -15.83 -6.74
CA GLY A 165 10.39 -15.86 -7.51
C GLY A 165 10.36 -14.96 -8.75
N ASP A 166 10.71 -15.50 -9.90
CA ASP A 166 10.78 -14.78 -11.19
C ASP A 166 9.41 -14.31 -11.73
N ARG A 167 8.31 -14.71 -11.09
CA ARG A 167 6.97 -14.20 -11.43
C ARG A 167 6.77 -12.75 -10.99
N ILE A 168 7.52 -12.29 -10.01
CA ILE A 168 7.44 -10.90 -9.52
C ILE A 168 7.88 -9.94 -10.61
N VAL A 169 7.03 -8.96 -10.94
CA VAL A 169 7.41 -7.93 -11.92
C VAL A 169 8.46 -6.97 -11.34
N PRO A 170 9.51 -6.63 -12.10
CA PRO A 170 10.49 -5.62 -11.67
C PRO A 170 9.81 -4.26 -11.46
N VAL A 171 10.28 -3.51 -10.48
CA VAL A 171 9.83 -2.14 -10.21
C VAL A 171 10.68 -1.16 -11.01
N PRO A 172 10.13 -0.41 -11.98
CA PRO A 172 10.87 0.63 -12.69
C PRO A 172 11.33 1.71 -11.71
N GLU A 173 12.51 2.29 -11.95
CA GLU A 173 13.04 3.39 -11.13
C GLU A 173 12.09 4.59 -11.07
N LEU A 174 11.38 4.84 -12.16
CA LEU A 174 10.37 5.88 -12.25
C LEU A 174 9.24 5.72 -11.22
N ALA A 175 8.89 4.48 -10.83
CA ALA A 175 7.89 4.21 -9.81
C ALA A 175 8.31 4.67 -8.40
N ARG A 176 9.57 5.09 -8.20
CA ARG A 176 10.10 5.62 -6.92
C ARG A 176 10.23 7.14 -6.93
N GLN A 177 9.78 7.79 -8.00
CA GLN A 177 9.84 9.24 -8.18
C GLN A 177 8.48 9.89 -7.87
N PRO A 178 8.46 11.13 -7.34
CA PRO A 178 7.22 11.87 -7.12
C PRO A 178 6.38 11.99 -8.39
N MET A 179 5.05 11.91 -8.24
CA MET A 179 4.12 12.02 -9.35
C MET A 179 3.06 13.09 -9.07
N TYR A 180 2.55 13.69 -10.13
CA TYR A 180 1.35 14.53 -10.08
C TYR A 180 0.13 13.68 -10.43
N SER A 181 -1.00 13.85 -9.71
CA SER A 181 -2.27 13.20 -10.04
C SER A 181 -3.37 14.23 -10.19
N THR A 182 -4.26 14.06 -11.16
CA THR A 182 -5.33 15.03 -11.44
C THR A 182 -6.57 14.84 -10.56
N TRP A 183 -6.66 13.77 -9.75
CA TRP A 183 -7.93 13.42 -9.09
C TRP A 183 -8.46 14.50 -8.14
N TYR A 184 -7.65 15.02 -7.23
CA TYR A 184 -8.13 16.03 -6.28
C TYR A 184 -8.11 17.46 -6.85
N SER A 185 -7.32 17.73 -7.90
CA SER A 185 -7.32 19.05 -8.55
C SER A 185 -8.49 19.21 -9.52
N ASP A 186 -8.73 18.22 -10.38
CA ASP A 186 -9.69 18.35 -11.49
C ASP A 186 -10.92 17.45 -11.32
N HIS A 187 -10.82 16.33 -10.59
CA HIS A 187 -11.82 15.25 -10.64
C HIS A 187 -12.16 14.88 -12.09
N GLN A 188 -13.44 14.70 -12.41
CA GLN A 188 -13.91 14.42 -13.77
C GLN A 188 -13.99 15.65 -14.70
N HIS A 189 -13.49 16.83 -14.25
CA HIS A 189 -13.39 18.03 -15.12
C HIS A 189 -12.05 18.10 -15.88
N VAL A 190 -11.30 17.01 -15.92
CA VAL A 190 -10.00 16.91 -16.56
C VAL A 190 -10.08 17.15 -18.08
N SER A 191 -9.08 17.82 -18.63
CA SER A 191 -8.93 18.08 -20.06
C SER A 191 -7.46 18.05 -20.49
N ALA A 192 -7.19 17.90 -21.78
CA ALA A 192 -5.84 17.97 -22.31
C ALA A 192 -5.12 19.27 -21.89
N GLU A 193 -5.83 20.41 -21.89
CA GLU A 193 -5.29 21.71 -21.48
C GLU A 193 -4.92 21.73 -20.00
N SER A 194 -5.82 21.26 -19.11
CA SER A 194 -5.55 21.23 -17.67
C SER A 194 -4.41 20.27 -17.34
N VAL A 195 -4.38 19.07 -17.95
CA VAL A 195 -3.29 18.10 -17.76
C VAL A 195 -1.94 18.66 -18.21
N GLU A 196 -1.86 19.31 -19.38
CA GLU A 196 -0.60 19.90 -19.87
C GLU A 196 -0.11 21.04 -18.98
N ARG A 197 -1.02 21.83 -18.39
CA ARG A 197 -0.70 22.84 -17.38
C ARG A 197 -0.13 22.17 -16.12
N HIS A 198 -0.84 21.22 -15.53
CA HIS A 198 -0.38 20.48 -14.36
C HIS A 198 0.92 19.72 -14.59
N ALA A 199 1.11 19.14 -15.77
CA ALA A 199 2.35 18.47 -16.14
C ALA A 199 3.54 19.45 -16.14
N ARG A 200 3.38 20.64 -16.72
CA ARG A 200 4.43 21.68 -16.71
C ARG A 200 4.80 22.09 -15.29
N ASP A 201 3.78 22.33 -14.46
CA ASP A 201 3.99 22.75 -13.08
C ASP A 201 4.60 21.60 -12.26
N GLY A 202 4.08 20.38 -12.37
CA GLY A 202 4.62 19.19 -11.73
C GLY A 202 6.10 18.96 -12.05
N ALA A 203 6.48 19.11 -13.34
CA ALA A 203 7.89 19.02 -13.77
C ALA A 203 8.78 20.07 -13.08
N ALA A 204 8.28 21.30 -12.90
CA ALA A 204 9.01 22.38 -12.24
C ALA A 204 9.21 22.12 -10.73
N TYR A 205 8.41 21.26 -10.12
CA TYR A 205 8.55 20.78 -8.73
C TYR A 205 9.28 19.43 -8.63
N GLY A 206 9.66 18.82 -9.75
CA GLY A 206 10.44 17.58 -9.78
C GLY A 206 9.59 16.30 -9.77
N CYS A 207 8.31 16.38 -10.17
CA CYS A 207 7.54 15.19 -10.52
C CYS A 207 8.09 14.54 -11.78
N ALA A 208 8.05 13.21 -11.85
CA ALA A 208 8.56 12.43 -12.97
C ALA A 208 7.44 11.89 -13.87
N ALA A 209 6.20 11.92 -13.40
CA ALA A 209 5.04 11.48 -14.16
C ALA A 209 3.78 12.29 -13.79
N VAL A 210 2.82 12.31 -14.72
CA VAL A 210 1.45 12.72 -14.45
C VAL A 210 0.52 11.50 -14.52
N ILE A 211 -0.34 11.35 -13.51
CA ILE A 211 -1.42 10.36 -13.46
C ILE A 211 -2.70 11.09 -13.83
N VAL A 212 -3.26 10.77 -15.00
CA VAL A 212 -4.56 11.30 -15.42
C VAL A 212 -5.63 10.36 -14.97
N ASP A 213 -6.39 10.81 -13.99
CA ASP A 213 -7.42 10.06 -13.29
C ASP A 213 -8.77 10.06 -14.06
N ASP A 214 -9.83 9.57 -13.44
CA ASP A 214 -11.19 9.48 -14.02
C ASP A 214 -11.66 10.81 -14.64
N GLY A 215 -12.40 10.72 -15.76
CA GLY A 215 -12.98 11.86 -16.47
C GLY A 215 -12.53 12.04 -17.93
N TRP A 216 -11.41 11.41 -18.33
CA TRP A 216 -10.88 11.51 -19.70
C TRP A 216 -11.74 10.77 -20.73
N GLN A 217 -12.52 9.77 -20.30
CA GLN A 217 -13.33 8.87 -21.11
C GLN A 217 -14.81 9.29 -21.19
N THR A 218 -15.21 10.36 -20.49
CA THR A 218 -16.62 10.77 -20.42
C THR A 218 -16.79 12.27 -20.45
N ASP A 219 -17.91 12.74 -20.99
CA ASP A 219 -18.37 14.12 -20.88
C ASP A 219 -19.32 14.33 -19.69
N ASP A 220 -19.70 13.25 -18.99
CA ASP A 220 -20.48 13.29 -17.77
C ASP A 220 -19.56 13.51 -16.57
N THR A 221 -19.69 14.64 -15.91
CA THR A 221 -18.90 15.04 -14.74
C THR A 221 -19.63 14.86 -13.42
N ALA A 222 -20.69 14.04 -13.39
CA ALA A 222 -21.52 13.80 -12.20
C ALA A 222 -20.92 12.78 -11.20
N ARG A 223 -19.65 12.40 -11.37
CA ARG A 223 -18.93 11.40 -10.54
C ARG A 223 -19.56 10.00 -10.57
N GLY A 224 -20.22 9.65 -11.66
CA GLY A 224 -20.79 8.33 -11.86
C GLY A 224 -20.02 7.52 -12.90
N TYR A 225 -20.30 6.22 -12.98
CA TYR A 225 -19.63 5.28 -13.88
C TYR A 225 -20.54 4.72 -14.97
N ALA A 226 -21.66 5.41 -15.24
CA ALA A 226 -22.64 4.97 -16.24
C ALA A 226 -22.10 4.88 -17.69
N TYR A 227 -20.96 5.50 -17.96
CA TYR A 227 -20.28 5.53 -19.27
C TYR A 227 -18.95 4.76 -19.31
N CYS A 228 -18.57 4.08 -18.23
CA CYS A 228 -17.37 3.24 -18.19
C CYS A 228 -17.53 1.98 -19.06
N GLY A 229 -16.41 1.39 -19.52
CA GLY A 229 -16.40 0.11 -20.22
C GLY A 229 -15.82 0.18 -21.62
N ASP A 230 -15.96 1.28 -22.36
CA ASP A 230 -15.35 1.45 -23.68
C ASP A 230 -13.91 1.96 -23.61
N TRP A 231 -13.61 2.78 -22.60
CA TRP A 231 -12.29 3.36 -22.34
C TRP A 231 -11.71 4.10 -23.54
N GLU A 232 -12.55 4.92 -24.20
CA GLU A 232 -12.18 5.77 -25.31
C GLU A 232 -12.14 7.24 -24.87
N PRO A 233 -11.18 8.06 -25.34
CA PRO A 233 -11.12 9.47 -24.96
C PRO A 233 -12.32 10.25 -25.52
N THR A 234 -12.85 11.17 -24.73
CA THR A 234 -13.88 12.08 -25.23
C THR A 234 -13.29 13.12 -26.16
N SER A 235 -13.88 13.28 -27.34
CA SER A 235 -13.37 14.22 -28.35
C SER A 235 -13.49 15.69 -27.94
N ARG A 236 -14.30 16.00 -26.90
CA ARG A 236 -14.49 17.36 -26.39
C ARG A 236 -13.28 17.83 -25.58
N THR A 237 -12.78 16.99 -24.69
CA THR A 237 -11.70 17.35 -23.76
C THR A 237 -10.35 16.76 -24.15
N PHE A 238 -10.33 15.65 -24.91
CA PHE A 238 -9.14 14.99 -25.44
C PHE A 238 -9.30 14.69 -26.94
N PRO A 239 -9.31 15.73 -27.81
CA PRO A 239 -9.58 15.56 -29.25
C PRO A 239 -8.53 14.73 -30.00
N ASP A 240 -7.29 14.73 -29.55
CA ASP A 240 -6.19 13.91 -30.04
C ASP A 240 -5.33 13.45 -28.85
N MET A 241 -5.60 12.24 -28.37
CA MET A 241 -4.92 11.69 -27.20
C MET A 241 -3.43 11.43 -27.47
N SER A 242 -3.07 10.98 -28.66
CA SER A 242 -1.67 10.70 -29.01
C SER A 242 -0.82 11.98 -29.03
N GLU A 243 -1.34 13.04 -29.63
CA GLU A 243 -0.68 14.33 -29.66
C GLU A 243 -0.62 14.97 -28.27
N HIS A 244 -1.65 14.78 -27.43
CA HIS A 244 -1.67 15.23 -26.04
C HIS A 244 -0.59 14.53 -25.21
N VAL A 245 -0.50 13.20 -25.27
CA VAL A 245 0.53 12.41 -24.56
C VAL A 245 1.93 12.86 -25.00
N ARG A 246 2.15 13.06 -26.31
CA ARG A 246 3.43 13.56 -26.83
C ARG A 246 3.80 14.94 -26.24
N ARG A 247 2.84 15.87 -26.10
CA ARG A 247 3.09 17.18 -25.47
C ARG A 247 3.48 17.06 -23.99
N VAL A 248 2.91 16.08 -23.27
CA VAL A 248 3.33 15.80 -21.89
C VAL A 248 4.75 15.23 -21.86
N HIS A 249 5.09 14.32 -22.78
CA HIS A 249 6.46 13.81 -22.92
C HIS A 249 7.48 14.92 -23.24
N ASP A 250 7.10 15.89 -24.07
CA ASP A 250 7.96 17.06 -24.38
C ASP A 250 8.28 17.91 -23.14
N LEU A 251 7.46 17.82 -22.07
CA LEU A 251 7.74 18.45 -20.76
C LEU A 251 8.65 17.60 -19.87
N GLY A 252 9.04 16.39 -20.31
CA GLY A 252 9.91 15.47 -19.57
C GLY A 252 9.21 14.58 -18.58
N LEU A 253 7.88 14.46 -18.61
CA LEU A 253 7.11 13.57 -17.74
C LEU A 253 6.61 12.33 -18.47
N SER A 254 6.54 11.23 -17.75
CA SER A 254 5.78 10.06 -18.18
C SER A 254 4.29 10.24 -17.92
N TYR A 255 3.47 9.49 -18.66
CA TYR A 255 2.01 9.57 -18.64
C TYR A 255 1.40 8.27 -18.13
N VAL A 256 0.67 8.32 -17.04
CA VAL A 256 -0.08 7.18 -16.47
C VAL A 256 -1.57 7.46 -16.60
N LEU A 257 -2.32 6.51 -17.15
CA LEU A 257 -3.75 6.68 -17.41
C LEU A 257 -4.59 5.78 -16.49
N TRP A 258 -5.61 6.35 -15.88
CA TRP A 258 -6.55 5.63 -15.03
C TRP A 258 -7.57 4.83 -15.85
N LEU A 259 -7.83 3.60 -15.43
CA LEU A 259 -8.92 2.73 -15.86
C LEU A 259 -9.51 1.99 -14.67
N ALA A 260 -10.80 1.68 -14.74
CA ALA A 260 -11.51 0.81 -13.81
C ALA A 260 -12.01 -0.46 -14.54
N PRO A 261 -11.15 -1.44 -14.82
CA PRO A 261 -11.48 -2.58 -15.67
C PRO A 261 -12.73 -3.36 -15.25
N PRO A 262 -13.04 -3.53 -13.94
CA PRO A 262 -14.24 -4.26 -13.54
C PRO A 262 -15.54 -3.60 -13.98
N LEU A 263 -15.55 -2.29 -14.21
CA LEU A 263 -16.79 -1.52 -14.35
C LEU A 263 -17.28 -1.42 -15.80
N ILE A 264 -18.57 -1.68 -16.00
CA ILE A 264 -19.27 -1.42 -17.25
C ILE A 264 -20.54 -0.63 -16.98
N GLY A 265 -20.67 0.53 -17.62
CA GLY A 265 -21.83 1.41 -17.50
C GLY A 265 -22.91 1.11 -18.53
N VAL A 266 -24.16 1.33 -18.17
CA VAL A 266 -25.33 1.07 -19.05
C VAL A 266 -25.35 1.93 -20.31
N HIS A 267 -24.56 3.01 -20.35
CA HIS A 267 -24.44 3.90 -21.52
C HIS A 267 -23.18 3.66 -22.35
N SER A 268 -22.36 2.65 -22.00
CA SER A 268 -21.22 2.23 -22.84
C SER A 268 -21.71 1.51 -24.10
N LYS A 269 -20.91 1.59 -25.18
CA LYS A 269 -21.16 0.84 -26.42
C LYS A 269 -21.05 -0.67 -26.19
N ALA A 270 -20.18 -1.09 -25.26
CA ALA A 270 -19.97 -2.48 -24.90
C ALA A 270 -21.14 -3.09 -24.11
N TRP A 271 -22.01 -2.26 -23.51
CA TRP A 271 -23.11 -2.71 -22.65
C TRP A 271 -23.99 -3.78 -23.30
N ASP A 272 -24.53 -3.50 -24.48
CA ASP A 272 -25.44 -4.44 -25.14
C ASP A 272 -24.83 -5.82 -25.42
N ARG A 273 -23.53 -5.88 -25.58
CA ARG A 273 -22.78 -7.13 -25.82
C ARG A 273 -22.46 -7.87 -24.51
N LEU A 274 -22.13 -7.13 -23.42
CA LEU A 274 -21.57 -7.72 -22.20
C LEU A 274 -22.50 -7.72 -20.99
N LYS A 275 -23.69 -7.08 -21.06
CA LYS A 275 -24.62 -6.96 -19.91
C LYS A 275 -25.02 -8.29 -19.27
N ASP A 276 -25.05 -9.38 -20.05
CA ASP A 276 -25.38 -10.72 -19.56
C ASP A 276 -24.12 -11.48 -19.03
N ARG A 277 -22.98 -10.83 -19.01
CA ARG A 277 -21.68 -11.33 -18.54
C ARG A 277 -21.17 -10.49 -17.35
N THR A 278 -22.03 -10.26 -16.39
CA THR A 278 -21.74 -9.44 -15.20
C THR A 278 -21.99 -10.23 -13.93
N LEU A 279 -21.24 -9.90 -12.87
CA LEU A 279 -21.47 -10.41 -11.51
C LEU A 279 -22.72 -9.79 -10.89
N GLY A 280 -23.04 -8.54 -11.22
CA GLY A 280 -24.16 -7.78 -10.73
C GLY A 280 -23.92 -6.28 -10.85
N PHE A 281 -24.88 -5.50 -10.38
CA PHE A 281 -24.75 -4.03 -10.32
C PHE A 281 -23.97 -3.58 -9.09
N ALA A 282 -23.00 -2.71 -9.29
CA ALA A 282 -22.18 -2.10 -8.23
C ALA A 282 -22.83 -0.82 -7.69
N ASP A 283 -23.54 -0.04 -8.54
CA ASP A 283 -24.11 1.26 -8.17
C ASP A 283 -25.45 1.48 -8.87
N GLY A 284 -26.51 1.63 -8.10
CA GLY A 284 -27.82 2.18 -8.50
C GLY A 284 -28.42 1.65 -9.81
N GLN A 285 -28.02 0.47 -10.30
CA GLN A 285 -28.39 -0.10 -11.60
C GLN A 285 -27.87 0.68 -12.83
N VAL A 286 -26.86 1.50 -12.67
CA VAL A 286 -26.23 2.24 -13.79
C VAL A 286 -24.84 1.74 -14.12
N THR A 287 -24.21 0.98 -13.19
CA THR A 287 -22.87 0.40 -13.36
C THR A 287 -22.86 -1.03 -12.85
N ALA A 288 -22.44 -1.96 -13.68
CA ALA A 288 -22.29 -3.37 -13.33
C ALA A 288 -20.80 -3.77 -13.28
N VAL A 289 -20.52 -4.88 -12.61
CA VAL A 289 -19.18 -5.49 -12.54
C VAL A 289 -19.11 -6.62 -13.56
N LEU A 290 -18.19 -6.52 -14.50
CA LEU A 290 -17.94 -7.54 -15.50
C LEU A 290 -17.43 -8.83 -14.86
N ASP A 291 -17.91 -9.98 -15.35
CA ASP A 291 -17.51 -11.30 -14.85
C ASP A 291 -16.28 -11.82 -15.62
N PRO A 292 -15.09 -11.87 -15.00
CA PRO A 292 -13.86 -12.26 -15.67
C PRO A 292 -13.78 -13.77 -15.96
N ARG A 293 -14.74 -14.57 -15.51
CA ARG A 293 -14.82 -16.00 -15.83
C ARG A 293 -15.13 -16.27 -17.30
N TYR A 294 -15.56 -15.26 -18.06
CA TYR A 294 -15.85 -15.38 -19.50
C TYR A 294 -14.66 -14.87 -20.33
N THR A 295 -14.19 -15.69 -21.26
CA THR A 295 -13.10 -15.33 -22.21
C THR A 295 -13.40 -14.02 -22.94
N GLU A 296 -14.64 -13.83 -23.42
CA GLU A 296 -15.06 -12.62 -24.14
C GLU A 296 -14.88 -11.35 -23.30
N VAL A 297 -15.15 -11.42 -21.99
CA VAL A 297 -14.95 -10.32 -21.06
C VAL A 297 -13.46 -10.00 -20.93
N ARG A 298 -12.64 -11.04 -20.69
CA ARG A 298 -11.18 -10.85 -20.56
C ARG A 298 -10.55 -10.27 -21.81
N GLU A 299 -10.92 -10.76 -23.01
CA GLU A 299 -10.44 -10.22 -24.29
C GLU A 299 -10.80 -8.74 -24.46
N HIS A 300 -12.04 -8.35 -24.13
CA HIS A 300 -12.45 -6.96 -24.15
C HIS A 300 -11.61 -6.08 -23.20
N LEU A 301 -11.43 -6.52 -21.96
CA LEU A 301 -10.67 -5.80 -20.94
C LEU A 301 -9.18 -5.69 -21.30
N VAL A 302 -8.59 -6.75 -21.85
CA VAL A 302 -7.20 -6.75 -22.32
C VAL A 302 -7.01 -5.69 -23.41
N GLU A 303 -7.90 -5.64 -24.42
CA GLU A 303 -7.82 -4.62 -25.47
C GLU A 303 -7.97 -3.20 -24.91
N CYS A 304 -8.88 -2.97 -23.96
CA CYS A 304 -9.05 -1.68 -23.29
C CYS A 304 -7.78 -1.22 -22.55
N CYS A 305 -7.06 -2.14 -21.90
CA CYS A 305 -5.82 -1.84 -21.18
C CYS A 305 -4.61 -1.65 -22.10
N ILE A 306 -4.54 -2.38 -23.22
CA ILE A 306 -3.39 -2.35 -24.11
C ILE A 306 -3.42 -1.15 -25.05
N ARG A 307 -4.60 -0.79 -25.55
CA ARG A 307 -4.80 0.31 -26.50
C ARG A 307 -4.13 1.62 -26.09
N PRO A 308 -4.22 2.13 -24.84
CA PRO A 308 -3.56 3.35 -24.43
C PRO A 308 -2.04 3.34 -24.64
N VAL A 309 -1.40 2.24 -24.29
CA VAL A 309 0.07 2.09 -24.45
C VAL A 309 0.45 1.88 -25.91
N ARG A 310 -0.31 1.06 -26.64
CA ARG A 310 -0.03 0.72 -28.04
C ARG A 310 -0.28 1.89 -28.99
N ASP A 311 -1.41 2.59 -28.86
CA ASP A 311 -1.91 3.54 -29.85
C ASP A 311 -1.66 4.99 -29.46
N TRP A 312 -1.62 5.32 -28.14
CA TRP A 312 -1.44 6.70 -27.68
C TRP A 312 -0.07 6.97 -27.05
N GLY A 313 0.73 5.92 -26.81
CA GLY A 313 2.09 6.07 -26.25
C GLY A 313 2.11 6.29 -24.74
N VAL A 314 1.03 5.95 -24.02
CA VAL A 314 0.95 6.03 -22.57
C VAL A 314 2.01 5.14 -21.91
N ASP A 315 2.66 5.61 -20.83
CA ASP A 315 3.76 4.93 -20.15
C ASP A 315 3.31 3.95 -19.07
N GLY A 316 2.07 4.07 -18.62
CA GLY A 316 1.55 3.22 -17.58
C GLY A 316 0.05 3.36 -17.36
N LEU A 317 -0.48 2.47 -16.54
CA LEU A 317 -1.89 2.42 -16.19
C LEU A 317 -2.07 2.46 -14.67
N LYS A 318 -3.09 3.19 -14.21
CA LYS A 318 -3.67 3.03 -12.88
C LYS A 318 -4.90 2.15 -13.02
N LEU A 319 -4.82 0.92 -12.50
CA LEU A 319 -5.92 -0.06 -12.57
C LEU A 319 -6.72 0.00 -11.28
N ASP A 320 -7.86 0.67 -11.34
CA ASP A 320 -8.70 0.92 -10.18
C ASP A 320 -9.87 -0.04 -10.06
N PHE A 321 -10.51 -0.07 -8.90
CA PHE A 321 -11.68 -0.89 -8.58
C PHE A 321 -11.51 -2.40 -8.78
N ILE A 322 -10.29 -2.94 -8.88
CA ILE A 322 -10.10 -4.39 -9.05
C ILE A 322 -10.62 -5.20 -7.87
N ASP A 323 -10.72 -4.59 -6.68
CA ASP A 323 -11.37 -5.17 -5.50
C ASP A 323 -12.90 -5.35 -5.64
N SER A 324 -13.54 -4.76 -6.65
CA SER A 324 -14.92 -5.04 -7.01
C SER A 324 -15.13 -6.48 -7.47
N TRP A 325 -14.07 -7.17 -7.89
CA TRP A 325 -14.10 -8.59 -8.21
C TRP A 325 -14.07 -9.51 -6.99
N ALA A 326 -13.79 -9.02 -5.79
CA ALA A 326 -14.03 -9.76 -4.56
C ALA A 326 -15.53 -9.80 -4.28
N TRP A 327 -16.23 -10.65 -5.04
CA TRP A 327 -17.69 -10.73 -5.08
C TRP A 327 -18.19 -11.90 -4.28
N ASP A 328 -19.05 -11.63 -3.30
CA ASP A 328 -19.68 -12.66 -2.48
C ASP A 328 -20.74 -13.43 -3.28
N ASN A 329 -20.65 -14.75 -3.30
CA ASN A 329 -21.62 -15.62 -3.97
C ASN A 329 -21.87 -15.23 -5.44
N PRO A 330 -20.86 -15.30 -6.31
CA PRO A 330 -21.01 -14.91 -7.71
C PRO A 330 -22.10 -15.75 -8.38
N PRO A 331 -22.84 -15.15 -9.34
CA PRO A 331 -23.87 -15.88 -10.07
C PRO A 331 -23.28 -17.08 -10.84
N PRO A 332 -24.07 -18.09 -11.18
CA PRO A 332 -23.61 -19.17 -12.06
C PRO A 332 -23.06 -18.63 -13.38
N ALA A 333 -21.95 -19.19 -13.84
CA ALA A 333 -21.33 -18.87 -15.14
C ALA A 333 -21.28 -20.11 -16.03
N PRO A 334 -22.42 -20.56 -16.60
CA PRO A 334 -22.52 -21.88 -17.29
C PRO A 334 -21.58 -21.99 -18.49
N ASP A 335 -21.29 -20.88 -19.17
CA ASP A 335 -20.39 -20.83 -20.33
C ASP A 335 -19.02 -20.24 -19.97
N GLY A 336 -18.75 -20.06 -18.67
CA GLY A 336 -17.46 -19.58 -18.18
C GLY A 336 -16.39 -20.68 -18.28
N ASP A 337 -15.16 -20.29 -18.54
CA ASP A 337 -14.01 -21.18 -18.66
C ASP A 337 -13.11 -21.21 -17.43
N CYS A 338 -13.45 -20.43 -16.39
CA CYS A 338 -12.77 -20.40 -15.09
C CYS A 338 -13.65 -20.96 -13.98
N THR A 339 -13.00 -21.57 -12.98
CA THR A 339 -13.68 -22.17 -11.82
C THR A 339 -14.08 -21.14 -10.77
N SER A 340 -13.32 -20.04 -10.67
CA SER A 340 -13.58 -18.94 -9.73
C SER A 340 -13.39 -17.58 -10.39
N VAL A 341 -13.93 -16.54 -9.75
CA VAL A 341 -13.72 -15.15 -10.16
C VAL A 341 -12.24 -14.78 -10.04
N ASP A 342 -11.59 -15.18 -8.94
CA ASP A 342 -10.17 -14.93 -8.69
C ASP A 342 -9.28 -15.53 -9.80
N GLU A 343 -9.57 -16.74 -10.27
CA GLU A 343 -8.88 -17.35 -11.42
C GLU A 343 -9.05 -16.51 -12.69
N GLY A 344 -10.27 -16.06 -12.98
CA GLY A 344 -10.55 -15.21 -14.14
C GLY A 344 -9.81 -13.86 -14.07
N VAL A 345 -9.73 -13.25 -12.89
CA VAL A 345 -8.95 -12.02 -12.65
C VAL A 345 -7.46 -12.25 -12.89
N GLU A 346 -6.90 -13.36 -12.39
CA GLU A 346 -5.49 -13.68 -12.61
C GLU A 346 -5.15 -13.87 -14.09
N LEU A 347 -6.00 -14.59 -14.83
CA LEU A 347 -5.83 -14.76 -16.27
C LEU A 347 -5.89 -13.41 -17.02
N PHE A 348 -6.82 -12.54 -16.64
CA PHE A 348 -6.90 -11.18 -17.19
C PHE A 348 -5.63 -10.39 -16.90
N LEU A 349 -5.21 -10.30 -15.63
CA LEU A 349 -4.03 -9.52 -15.23
C LEU A 349 -2.75 -10.08 -15.86
N GLN A 350 -2.63 -11.42 -15.96
CA GLN A 350 -1.50 -12.06 -16.63
C GLN A 350 -1.43 -11.70 -18.12
N ALA A 351 -2.57 -11.71 -18.83
CA ALA A 351 -2.63 -11.33 -20.24
C ALA A 351 -2.26 -9.86 -20.44
N VAL A 352 -2.85 -8.96 -19.64
CA VAL A 352 -2.54 -7.51 -19.68
C VAL A 352 -1.07 -7.26 -19.40
N THR A 353 -0.53 -7.78 -18.29
CA THR A 353 0.85 -7.53 -17.90
C THR A 353 1.84 -8.07 -18.94
N THR A 354 1.57 -9.24 -19.52
CA THR A 354 2.41 -9.82 -20.55
C THR A 354 2.49 -8.93 -21.78
N GLU A 355 1.35 -8.47 -22.29
CA GLU A 355 1.30 -7.63 -23.49
C GLU A 355 1.84 -6.21 -23.21
N LEU A 356 1.53 -5.62 -22.08
CA LEU A 356 2.07 -4.30 -21.70
C LEU A 356 3.59 -4.34 -21.61
N LYS A 357 4.18 -5.37 -20.98
CA LYS A 357 5.65 -5.53 -20.89
C LYS A 357 6.30 -5.81 -22.25
N ARG A 358 5.59 -6.47 -23.17
CA ARG A 358 6.07 -6.66 -24.54
C ARG A 358 6.14 -5.33 -25.31
N LEU A 359 5.15 -4.45 -25.09
CA LEU A 359 5.09 -3.12 -25.71
C LEU A 359 6.08 -2.15 -25.05
N ARG A 360 6.16 -2.19 -23.72
CA ARG A 360 6.99 -1.33 -22.88
C ARG A 360 7.52 -2.13 -21.69
N PRO A 361 8.80 -2.55 -21.70
CA PRO A 361 9.38 -3.36 -20.61
C PRO A 361 9.37 -2.67 -19.24
N ASP A 362 9.40 -1.34 -19.19
CA ASP A 362 9.38 -0.47 -18.01
C ASP A 362 8.00 0.14 -17.72
N VAL A 363 6.93 -0.49 -18.23
CA VAL A 363 5.55 -0.04 -18.02
C VAL A 363 5.22 0.14 -16.55
N LEU A 364 4.58 1.26 -16.21
CA LEU A 364 4.08 1.56 -14.87
C LEU A 364 2.67 0.95 -14.70
N ILE A 365 2.45 0.19 -13.62
CA ILE A 365 1.14 -0.35 -13.28
C ILE A 365 0.87 -0.05 -11.81
N GLU A 366 -0.01 0.92 -11.55
CA GLU A 366 -0.47 1.28 -10.21
C GLU A 366 -1.63 0.38 -9.78
N PHE A 367 -1.48 -0.21 -8.59
CA PHE A 367 -2.59 -0.71 -7.78
C PHE A 367 -2.78 0.20 -6.57
N ARG A 368 -3.96 0.17 -5.95
CA ARG A 368 -4.20 0.90 -4.69
C ARG A 368 -4.58 -0.06 -3.57
N GLN A 369 -4.53 0.41 -2.34
CA GLN A 369 -5.11 -0.27 -1.20
C GLN A 369 -6.65 -0.34 -1.40
N ASP A 370 -7.32 -1.48 -1.21
CA ASP A 370 -7.00 -2.64 -0.37
C ASP A 370 -6.42 -3.87 -1.16
N TYR A 371 -5.96 -3.72 -2.40
CA TYR A 371 -5.41 -4.84 -3.17
C TYR A 371 -3.92 -5.04 -2.84
N VAL A 372 -3.65 -5.52 -1.63
CA VAL A 372 -2.29 -5.71 -1.08
C VAL A 372 -1.86 -7.18 -1.03
N ASN A 373 -2.62 -8.06 -1.70
CA ASN A 373 -2.28 -9.48 -1.75
C ASN A 373 -0.95 -9.71 -2.47
N PRO A 374 -0.04 -10.59 -1.96
CA PRO A 374 1.23 -10.86 -2.61
C PRO A 374 1.08 -11.38 -4.05
N ARG A 375 -0.05 -12.01 -4.40
CA ARG A 375 -0.32 -12.46 -5.77
C ARG A 375 -0.27 -11.32 -6.78
N LEU A 376 -0.63 -10.11 -6.38
CA LEU A 376 -0.61 -8.92 -7.25
C LEU A 376 0.80 -8.40 -7.54
N TRP A 377 1.84 -8.88 -6.83
CA TRP A 377 3.23 -8.54 -7.15
C TRP A 377 3.69 -9.07 -8.51
N GLN A 378 2.94 -10.01 -9.09
CA GLN A 378 3.17 -10.53 -10.44
C GLN A 378 2.67 -9.55 -11.53
N PHE A 379 1.88 -8.55 -11.18
CA PHE A 379 1.15 -7.71 -12.12
C PHE A 379 1.38 -6.22 -11.92
N GLY A 380 1.47 -5.74 -10.67
CA GLY A 380 1.64 -4.32 -10.34
C GLY A 380 3.08 -3.93 -10.06
N THR A 381 3.49 -2.75 -10.49
CA THR A 381 4.84 -2.22 -10.26
C THR A 381 4.90 -1.34 -9.00
N PHE A 382 3.80 -0.70 -8.62
CA PHE A 382 3.70 0.06 -7.38
C PHE A 382 2.28 0.06 -6.80
N LEU A 383 2.20 0.33 -5.50
CA LEU A 383 0.98 0.32 -4.71
C LEU A 383 0.75 1.70 -4.10
N ARG A 384 -0.42 2.30 -4.31
CA ARG A 384 -0.83 3.54 -3.67
C ARG A 384 -1.67 3.27 -2.41
N ALA A 385 -1.51 4.09 -1.37
CA ALA A 385 -2.42 4.11 -0.21
C ALA A 385 -3.87 4.37 -0.66
N GLY A 386 -4.85 3.81 0.04
CA GLY A 386 -6.27 4.09 -0.22
C GLY A 386 -6.61 5.57 0.02
N ASP A 387 -7.71 6.04 -0.58
CA ASP A 387 -8.12 7.44 -0.55
C ASP A 387 -8.30 7.97 0.88
N CYS A 388 -7.63 9.07 1.19
CA CYS A 388 -7.67 9.74 2.50
C CYS A 388 -7.38 11.25 2.35
N ALA A 389 -8.14 11.91 1.49
CA ALA A 389 -7.99 13.32 1.14
C ALA A 389 -7.82 14.23 2.36
N MET A 390 -6.78 15.07 2.38
CA MET A 390 -6.43 16.00 3.46
C MET A 390 -6.12 15.35 4.83
N ASP A 391 -6.05 14.02 4.95
CA ASP A 391 -5.78 13.34 6.21
C ASP A 391 -4.33 12.81 6.29
N PRO A 392 -3.37 13.58 6.85
CA PRO A 392 -1.98 13.15 6.94
C PRO A 392 -1.78 11.98 7.91
N VAL A 393 -2.73 11.76 8.85
CA VAL A 393 -2.66 10.64 9.80
C VAL A 393 -3.08 9.33 9.12
N GLU A 394 -4.19 9.33 8.40
CA GLU A 394 -4.60 8.16 7.62
C GLU A 394 -3.60 7.86 6.50
N ASN A 395 -3.07 8.88 5.81
CA ASN A 395 -2.04 8.68 4.80
C ASN A 395 -0.78 8.03 5.39
N ARG A 396 -0.35 8.46 6.58
CA ARG A 396 0.75 7.82 7.33
C ARG A 396 0.45 6.35 7.62
N VAL A 397 -0.70 6.05 8.20
CA VAL A 397 -1.06 4.67 8.58
C VAL A 397 -1.10 3.77 7.35
N ARG A 398 -1.77 4.21 6.30
CA ARG A 398 -1.95 3.42 5.08
C ARG A 398 -0.65 3.19 4.32
N THR A 399 0.21 4.20 4.23
CA THR A 399 1.52 4.04 3.57
C THR A 399 2.44 3.12 4.36
N ILE A 400 2.47 3.22 5.69
CA ILE A 400 3.28 2.34 6.55
C ILE A 400 2.76 0.90 6.46
N ASP A 401 1.45 0.67 6.59
CA ASP A 401 0.86 -0.67 6.45
C ASP A 401 1.20 -1.29 5.08
N SER A 402 1.10 -0.49 4.01
CA SER A 402 1.47 -0.94 2.66
C SER A 402 2.96 -1.26 2.55
N ARG A 403 3.84 -0.44 3.15
CA ARG A 403 5.30 -0.67 3.17
C ARG A 403 5.67 -1.96 3.90
N LEU A 404 5.02 -2.29 5.02
CA LEU A 404 5.24 -3.52 5.77
C LEU A 404 4.91 -4.79 4.98
N LEU A 405 4.13 -4.68 3.90
CA LEU A 405 3.76 -5.80 3.04
C LEU A 405 4.24 -5.66 1.58
N ALA A 406 5.00 -4.63 1.27
CA ALA A 406 5.34 -4.35 -0.12
C ALA A 406 6.34 -5.33 -0.75
N GLY A 407 7.11 -6.08 0.03
CA GLY A 407 8.14 -7.00 -0.48
C GLY A 407 9.11 -6.31 -1.47
N GLY A 408 9.51 -5.06 -1.19
CA GLY A 408 10.36 -4.26 -2.06
C GLY A 408 9.66 -3.52 -3.21
N ARG A 409 8.31 -3.60 -3.31
CA ARG A 409 7.54 -2.76 -4.27
C ARG A 409 7.59 -1.30 -3.86
N ALA A 410 7.47 -0.40 -4.84
CA ALA A 410 7.28 1.01 -4.55
C ALA A 410 5.89 1.22 -3.91
N VAL A 411 5.84 2.07 -2.88
CA VAL A 411 4.60 2.46 -2.21
C VAL A 411 4.43 3.95 -2.36
N HIS A 412 3.27 4.36 -2.85
CA HIS A 412 2.90 5.76 -2.99
C HIS A 412 1.91 6.18 -1.90
N SER A 413 1.99 7.45 -1.52
CA SER A 413 0.95 8.08 -0.72
C SER A 413 -0.35 8.19 -1.51
N ASP A 414 -1.48 8.35 -0.81
CA ASP A 414 -2.62 9.02 -1.42
C ASP A 414 -2.24 10.47 -1.77
N MET A 415 -2.92 11.04 -2.75
CA MET A 415 -2.58 12.34 -3.31
C MET A 415 -2.58 13.43 -2.25
N LEU A 416 -1.46 14.12 -2.09
CA LEU A 416 -1.31 15.21 -1.13
C LEU A 416 -2.09 16.43 -1.61
N MET A 417 -2.96 16.94 -0.74
CA MET A 417 -3.73 18.16 -0.96
C MET A 417 -3.92 18.93 0.34
N TRP A 418 -4.19 20.22 0.24
CA TRP A 418 -4.43 21.13 1.37
C TRP A 418 -5.29 22.31 0.96
N HIS A 419 -5.87 23.00 1.94
CA HIS A 419 -6.61 24.24 1.67
C HIS A 419 -5.65 25.37 1.28
N PRO A 420 -5.99 26.23 0.29
CA PRO A 420 -5.11 27.34 -0.14
C PRO A 420 -4.71 28.30 0.97
N ASP A 421 -5.53 28.47 2.00
CA ASP A 421 -5.27 29.35 3.17
C ASP A 421 -4.68 28.55 4.37
N ALA A 422 -4.23 27.31 4.18
CA ALA A 422 -3.61 26.55 5.26
C ALA A 422 -2.29 27.20 5.72
N SER A 423 -1.88 26.97 6.97
CA SER A 423 -0.54 27.40 7.41
C SER A 423 0.56 26.55 6.76
N ALA A 424 1.77 27.09 6.68
CA ALA A 424 2.95 26.39 6.17
C ALA A 424 3.18 25.03 6.88
N GLU A 425 2.97 25.00 8.20
CA GLU A 425 3.10 23.77 8.99
C GLU A 425 2.05 22.74 8.59
N THR A 426 0.80 23.16 8.31
CA THR A 426 -0.26 22.27 7.83
C THR A 426 0.08 21.67 6.48
N VAL A 427 0.63 22.45 5.56
CA VAL A 427 1.12 21.97 4.27
C VAL A 427 2.25 20.96 4.46
N ALA A 428 3.24 21.29 5.29
CA ALA A 428 4.36 20.41 5.59
C ALA A 428 3.91 19.09 6.23
N GLN A 429 2.87 19.12 7.09
CA GLN A 429 2.31 17.91 7.72
C GLN A 429 1.76 16.91 6.70
N GLN A 430 1.26 17.34 5.52
CA GLN A 430 0.85 16.43 4.46
C GLN A 430 2.05 15.60 3.95
N PHE A 431 3.19 16.25 3.70
CA PHE A 431 4.42 15.58 3.28
C PHE A 431 5.01 14.70 4.39
N ILE A 432 5.02 15.17 5.64
CA ILE A 432 5.53 14.41 6.79
C ILE A 432 4.68 13.16 7.03
N GLY A 433 3.36 13.24 6.90
CA GLY A 433 2.47 12.08 6.97
C GLY A 433 2.82 11.00 5.95
N ALA A 434 3.22 11.40 4.74
CA ALA A 434 3.54 10.50 3.63
C ALA A 434 5.03 10.19 3.46
N MET A 435 5.93 10.68 4.33
CA MET A 435 7.36 10.74 4.07
C MET A 435 8.07 9.39 3.91
N PHE A 436 7.47 8.30 4.38
CA PHE A 436 8.01 6.95 4.21
C PHE A 436 7.47 6.24 2.96
N SER A 437 7.00 7.00 1.99
CA SER A 437 6.47 6.55 0.70
C SER A 437 6.80 7.57 -0.40
N THR A 438 6.60 7.20 -1.65
CA THR A 438 6.71 8.12 -2.78
C THR A 438 5.48 9.04 -2.82
N PRO A 439 5.63 10.37 -2.81
CA PRO A 439 4.48 11.26 -2.79
C PRO A 439 3.80 11.36 -4.16
N GLN A 440 2.47 11.35 -4.15
CA GLN A 440 1.64 11.88 -5.22
C GLN A 440 1.10 13.23 -4.79
N VAL A 441 1.11 14.24 -5.67
CA VAL A 441 0.61 15.59 -5.36
C VAL A 441 -0.57 15.91 -6.27
N SER A 442 -1.62 16.52 -5.73
CA SER A 442 -2.81 16.91 -6.48
C SER A 442 -3.32 18.28 -6.02
N MET A 443 -2.66 19.33 -6.52
CA MET A 443 -2.93 20.74 -6.18
C MET A 443 -2.74 21.61 -7.42
N GLU A 444 -3.41 22.77 -7.47
CA GLU A 444 -3.11 23.85 -8.41
C GLU A 444 -1.74 24.46 -8.05
N LEU A 445 -0.64 23.88 -8.59
CA LEU A 445 0.72 24.25 -8.20
C LEU A 445 1.13 25.65 -8.69
N ASP A 446 0.51 26.15 -9.75
CA ASP A 446 0.70 27.53 -10.27
C ASP A 446 -0.01 28.59 -9.42
N ALA A 447 -0.96 28.18 -8.57
CA ALA A 447 -1.73 29.07 -7.70
C ALA A 447 -1.21 29.10 -6.24
N LEU A 448 -0.09 28.43 -5.94
CA LEU A 448 0.47 28.38 -4.59
C LEU A 448 0.93 29.76 -4.12
N SER A 449 0.70 30.07 -2.84
CA SER A 449 1.36 31.22 -2.19
C SER A 449 2.88 31.02 -2.16
N ALA A 450 3.65 32.10 -2.11
CA ALA A 450 5.10 32.04 -2.00
C ALA A 450 5.59 31.26 -0.76
N GLU A 451 4.77 31.18 0.28
CA GLU A 451 5.05 30.42 1.49
C GLU A 451 4.85 28.92 1.23
N HIS A 452 3.71 28.51 0.65
CA HIS A 452 3.45 27.12 0.26
C HIS A 452 4.47 26.63 -0.77
N GLU A 453 4.83 27.45 -1.75
CA GLU A 453 5.84 27.11 -2.73
C GLU A 453 7.18 26.70 -2.06
N ARG A 454 7.65 27.48 -1.07
CA ARG A 454 8.89 27.15 -0.34
C ARG A 454 8.77 25.80 0.39
N VAL A 455 7.63 25.56 1.07
CA VAL A 455 7.37 24.30 1.79
C VAL A 455 7.37 23.11 0.84
N VAL A 456 6.64 23.19 -0.27
CA VAL A 456 6.54 22.13 -1.27
C VAL A 456 7.92 21.80 -1.87
N ARG A 457 8.68 22.81 -2.29
CA ARG A 457 10.04 22.64 -2.82
C ARG A 457 10.98 22.02 -1.80
N TYR A 458 10.90 22.44 -0.54
CA TYR A 458 11.72 21.90 0.53
C TYR A 458 11.41 20.42 0.76
N TRP A 459 10.14 20.04 0.93
CA TRP A 459 9.78 18.67 1.25
C TRP A 459 9.99 17.71 0.08
N LEU A 460 9.68 18.09 -1.16
CA LEU A 460 10.01 17.27 -2.32
C LEU A 460 11.53 17.10 -2.48
N GLY A 461 12.31 18.14 -2.19
CA GLY A 461 13.77 18.06 -2.12
C GLY A 461 14.24 17.12 -1.02
N PHE A 462 13.71 17.28 0.21
CA PHE A 462 14.03 16.45 1.35
C PHE A 462 13.75 14.95 1.08
N LEU A 463 12.59 14.63 0.52
CA LEU A 463 12.21 13.26 0.18
C LEU A 463 13.14 12.66 -0.86
N ARG A 464 13.54 13.41 -1.89
CA ARG A 464 14.51 12.98 -2.88
C ARG A 464 15.91 12.78 -2.27
N ASP A 465 16.38 13.71 -1.45
CA ASP A 465 17.73 13.68 -0.87
C ASP A 465 17.90 12.57 0.18
N HIS A 466 16.80 12.02 0.72
CA HIS A 466 16.76 10.92 1.68
C HIS A 466 16.03 9.69 1.15
N ALA A 467 15.82 9.57 -0.18
CA ALA A 467 15.03 8.51 -0.78
C ALA A 467 15.57 7.11 -0.44
N ASP A 468 16.89 6.94 -0.40
CA ASP A 468 17.56 5.69 -0.05
C ASP A 468 17.14 5.14 1.32
N VAL A 469 17.07 6.01 2.34
CA VAL A 469 16.67 5.59 3.68
C VAL A 469 15.14 5.59 3.85
N LEU A 470 14.43 6.56 3.28
CA LEU A 470 12.98 6.67 3.44
C LEU A 470 12.22 5.57 2.71
N LEU A 471 12.68 5.18 1.51
CA LEU A 471 12.00 4.19 0.67
C LEU A 471 12.57 2.78 0.82
N ASP A 472 13.89 2.63 1.02
CA ASP A 472 14.57 1.34 1.02
C ASP A 472 15.17 0.95 2.39
N GLY A 473 15.23 1.90 3.35
CA GLY A 473 15.70 1.65 4.71
C GLY A 473 14.78 0.70 5.48
N VAL A 474 15.35 0.06 6.52
CA VAL A 474 14.60 -0.78 7.45
C VAL A 474 13.59 0.07 8.21
N LEU A 475 12.31 -0.23 8.03
CA LEU A 475 11.21 0.52 8.64
C LEU A 475 10.85 -0.06 10.01
N VAL A 476 10.89 0.77 11.04
CA VAL A 476 10.55 0.40 12.42
C VAL A 476 9.45 1.33 12.95
N PRO A 477 8.18 1.03 12.66
CA PRO A 477 7.05 1.80 13.15
C PRO A 477 6.67 1.36 14.57
N SER A 478 6.32 2.31 15.45
CA SER A 478 5.87 2.01 16.81
C SER A 478 4.34 2.01 16.94
N ARG A 479 3.82 1.22 17.87
CA ARG A 479 2.43 1.29 18.36
C ARG A 479 1.39 1.39 17.23
N PRO A 480 1.12 0.31 16.49
CA PRO A 480 0.11 0.31 15.43
C PRO A 480 -1.29 0.65 15.96
N ASP A 481 -1.61 0.30 17.22
CA ASP A 481 -2.85 0.67 17.93
C ASP A 481 -2.98 2.19 18.12
N ALA A 482 -1.87 2.91 18.26
CA ALA A 482 -1.81 4.37 18.41
C ALA A 482 -1.50 5.09 17.09
N ARG A 483 -1.74 4.46 15.93
CA ARG A 483 -1.52 5.03 14.59
C ARG A 483 -0.09 5.46 14.34
N TYR A 484 0.89 4.65 14.78
CA TYR A 484 2.31 4.91 14.58
C TYR A 484 2.77 6.28 15.12
N PRO A 485 2.77 6.49 16.46
CA PRO A 485 3.16 7.76 17.08
C PRO A 485 4.60 8.14 16.79
N GLN A 486 5.45 7.19 16.39
CA GLN A 486 6.81 7.38 15.94
C GLN A 486 7.15 6.33 14.88
N VAL A 487 7.90 6.76 13.86
CA VAL A 487 8.38 5.87 12.79
C VAL A 487 9.85 6.15 12.55
N ARG A 488 10.64 5.09 12.49
CA ARG A 488 12.07 5.14 12.21
C ARG A 488 12.35 4.42 10.89
N ALA A 489 13.20 4.99 10.06
CA ALA A 489 13.82 4.32 8.92
C ALA A 489 15.33 4.33 9.11
N VAL A 490 15.95 3.16 8.98
CA VAL A 490 17.39 2.95 9.22
C VAL A 490 18.07 2.52 7.92
N GLY A 491 19.10 3.26 7.52
CA GLY A 491 19.89 3.01 6.32
C GLY A 491 21.27 3.67 6.41
N SER A 492 21.66 4.43 5.39
CA SER A 492 22.89 5.25 5.36
C SER A 492 22.91 6.31 6.47
N THR A 493 21.76 6.78 6.86
CA THR A 493 21.45 7.60 8.04
C THR A 493 20.23 7.03 8.74
N THR A 494 19.90 7.53 9.92
CA THR A 494 18.65 7.21 10.60
C THR A 494 17.69 8.40 10.50
N VAL A 495 16.49 8.20 9.97
CA VAL A 495 15.42 9.20 9.95
C VAL A 495 14.34 8.79 10.93
N VAL A 496 13.96 9.68 11.85
CA VAL A 496 12.88 9.45 12.83
C VAL A 496 11.84 10.54 12.71
N ALA A 497 10.61 10.18 12.39
CA ALA A 497 9.47 11.08 12.48
C ALA A 497 8.71 10.83 13.79
N ALA A 498 8.60 11.89 14.61
CA ALA A 498 7.89 11.87 15.88
C ALA A 498 6.57 12.64 15.74
N PHE A 499 5.44 11.96 15.86
CA PHE A 499 4.09 12.53 15.68
C PHE A 499 3.43 12.87 17.03
N THR A 500 3.09 11.84 17.81
CA THR A 500 2.45 12.03 19.13
C THR A 500 3.35 11.59 20.28
N ASN A 501 4.45 10.89 20.01
CA ASN A 501 5.50 10.59 20.99
C ASN A 501 6.74 11.44 20.71
N PRO A 502 7.01 12.51 21.48
CA PRO A 502 8.15 13.40 21.25
C PRO A 502 9.48 12.85 21.79
N VAL A 503 9.49 11.69 22.48
CA VAL A 503 10.71 11.09 23.04
C VAL A 503 11.34 10.16 22.03
N VAL A 504 12.53 10.53 21.54
CA VAL A 504 13.31 9.73 20.57
C VAL A 504 14.51 9.12 21.27
N ARG A 505 14.58 7.79 21.30
CA ARG A 505 15.72 7.06 21.79
C ARG A 505 16.69 6.77 20.64
N LEU A 506 17.95 7.16 20.82
CA LEU A 506 19.01 6.88 19.85
C LEU A 506 19.81 5.67 20.30
N ALA A 507 20.17 4.82 19.34
CA ALA A 507 21.11 3.73 19.55
C ALA A 507 22.56 4.24 19.44
N ASP A 508 23.51 3.48 19.99
CA ASP A 508 24.94 3.81 19.86
C ASP A 508 25.43 3.80 18.41
N SER A 509 24.77 3.02 17.56
CA SER A 509 25.03 2.97 16.11
C SER A 509 24.52 4.17 15.32
N ASP A 510 23.65 5.01 15.91
CA ASP A 510 23.07 6.17 15.24
C ASP A 510 24.09 7.33 15.19
N LEU A 511 25.00 7.32 14.21
CA LEU A 511 26.04 8.34 14.04
C LEU A 511 25.52 9.61 13.35
N SER A 512 24.54 9.47 12.46
CA SER A 512 23.86 10.57 11.77
C SER A 512 22.37 10.35 11.86
N VAL A 513 21.65 11.32 12.41
CA VAL A 513 20.20 11.23 12.64
C VAL A 513 19.50 12.47 12.14
N VAL A 514 18.39 12.26 11.47
CA VAL A 514 17.44 13.30 11.06
C VAL A 514 16.15 13.10 11.84
N LEU A 515 15.82 14.04 12.70
CA LEU A 515 14.59 14.06 13.48
C LEU A 515 13.58 14.98 12.82
N VAL A 516 12.39 14.48 12.52
CA VAL A 516 11.29 15.24 11.93
C VAL A 516 10.20 15.40 12.97
N ASN A 517 9.83 16.64 13.27
CA ASN A 517 8.78 16.95 14.22
C ASN A 517 7.40 16.94 13.52
N GLY A 518 6.78 15.78 13.43
CA GLY A 518 5.41 15.61 12.95
C GLY A 518 4.32 15.91 13.99
N GLY A 519 4.71 16.34 15.21
CA GLY A 519 3.80 16.66 16.31
C GLY A 519 3.35 18.11 16.32
N SER A 520 2.51 18.45 17.30
CA SER A 520 2.00 19.81 17.53
C SER A 520 2.84 20.62 18.54
N SER A 521 3.83 19.98 19.19
CA SER A 521 4.74 20.65 20.13
C SER A 521 5.99 21.12 19.41
N GLY A 522 6.46 22.32 19.68
CA GLY A 522 7.73 22.85 19.15
C GLY A 522 8.98 22.24 19.82
N ARG A 523 8.90 21.01 20.37
CA ARG A 523 10.00 20.39 21.12
C ARG A 523 10.04 18.89 20.95
N LEU A 524 11.26 18.34 20.75
CA LEU A 524 11.56 16.92 20.82
C LEU A 524 12.49 16.65 22.02
N ILE A 525 12.42 15.44 22.56
CA ILE A 525 13.31 14.97 23.65
C ILE A 525 14.13 13.82 23.10
N VAL A 526 15.45 13.94 23.16
CA VAL A 526 16.39 12.91 22.70
C VAL A 526 17.02 12.23 23.90
N GLU A 527 16.96 10.91 23.93
CA GLU A 527 17.63 10.05 24.92
C GLU A 527 18.73 9.26 24.20
N GLY A 528 19.91 9.13 24.82
CA GLY A 528 21.00 8.31 24.29
C GLY A 528 21.83 8.97 23.18
N ALA A 529 21.89 10.30 23.12
CA ALA A 529 22.72 11.01 22.13
C ALA A 529 24.23 10.75 22.26
N GLY A 530 24.66 10.04 23.32
CA GLY A 530 26.04 9.65 23.58
C GLY A 530 26.88 10.71 24.30
N PRO A 531 28.09 10.36 24.78
CA PRO A 531 28.89 11.25 25.65
C PRO A 531 29.78 12.26 24.89
N GLY A 532 29.84 12.21 23.57
CA GLY A 532 30.71 13.07 22.74
C GLY A 532 30.04 14.34 22.26
N PRO A 533 30.79 15.27 21.65
CA PRO A 533 30.21 16.42 21.00
C PRO A 533 29.40 16.01 19.75
N VAL A 534 28.30 16.70 19.53
CA VAL A 534 27.45 16.54 18.36
C VAL A 534 27.24 17.89 17.67
N ASP A 535 27.15 17.86 16.35
CA ASP A 535 26.67 19.00 15.57
C ASP A 535 25.16 18.91 15.44
N LEU A 536 24.48 19.96 15.85
CA LEU A 536 23.03 20.12 15.74
C LEU A 536 22.70 21.25 14.78
N VAL A 537 21.83 20.97 13.81
CA VAL A 537 21.22 21.98 12.93
C VAL A 537 19.70 21.80 12.98
N VAL A 538 18.97 22.86 13.25
CA VAL A 538 17.50 22.87 13.27
C VAL A 538 16.98 23.79 12.18
N SER A 539 16.01 23.28 11.41
CA SER A 539 15.30 24.03 10.37
C SER A 539 13.80 24.06 10.65
N ASP A 540 13.13 25.10 10.18
CA ASP A 540 11.66 25.19 10.20
C ASP A 540 11.00 24.32 9.12
N CYS A 541 9.67 24.41 8.99
CA CYS A 541 8.88 23.65 8.03
C CYS A 541 9.17 23.97 6.54
N SER A 542 9.87 25.07 6.26
CA SER A 542 10.31 25.48 4.92
C SER A 542 11.79 25.17 4.64
N GLY A 543 12.48 24.53 5.61
CA GLY A 543 13.91 24.22 5.52
C GLY A 543 14.83 25.38 5.89
N THR A 544 14.29 26.52 6.36
CA THR A 544 15.11 27.64 6.81
C THR A 544 15.80 27.27 8.12
N GLU A 545 17.14 27.38 8.17
CA GLU A 545 17.89 27.14 9.40
C GLU A 545 17.53 28.18 10.47
N VAL A 546 17.08 27.69 11.63
CA VAL A 546 16.69 28.52 12.77
C VAL A 546 17.64 28.39 13.96
N TYR A 547 18.45 27.34 13.99
CA TYR A 547 19.43 27.11 15.04
C TYR A 547 20.56 26.19 14.58
N ARG A 548 21.79 26.48 15.04
CA ARG A 548 22.97 25.65 14.84
C ARG A 548 23.87 25.72 16.08
N SER A 549 24.40 24.56 16.50
CA SER A 549 25.40 24.49 17.58
C SER A 549 26.22 23.20 17.49
N THR A 550 27.42 23.23 18.08
CA THR A 550 28.18 22.04 18.48
C THR A 550 28.14 21.96 19.99
N THR A 551 27.61 20.87 20.55
CA THR A 551 27.40 20.72 22.00
C THR A 551 27.61 19.28 22.44
N THR A 552 27.89 19.07 23.72
CA THR A 552 27.82 17.73 24.33
C THR A 552 26.42 17.57 24.92
N PRO A 553 25.58 16.68 24.37
CA PRO A 553 24.21 16.56 24.83
C PRO A 553 24.12 15.96 26.24
N PRO A 554 23.13 16.37 27.05
CA PRO A 554 22.80 15.68 28.28
C PRO A 554 22.14 14.33 27.98
N GLU A 555 22.02 13.45 28.98
CA GLU A 555 21.36 12.13 28.85
C GLU A 555 19.93 12.23 28.32
N LEU A 556 19.18 13.23 28.82
CA LEU A 556 17.86 13.64 28.29
C LEU A 556 18.00 15.05 27.71
N TRP A 557 17.96 15.12 26.41
CA TRP A 557 18.21 16.37 25.69
C TRP A 557 16.91 16.91 25.05
N ALA A 558 16.40 18.01 25.62
CA ALA A 558 15.27 18.72 25.01
C ALA A 558 15.80 19.64 23.90
N ILE A 559 15.31 19.45 22.69
CA ILE A 559 15.65 20.24 21.51
C ILE A 559 14.40 21.01 21.07
N ASP A 560 14.50 22.32 20.95
CA ASP A 560 13.44 23.15 20.37
C ASP A 560 13.48 22.96 18.85
N VAL A 561 12.54 22.16 18.33
CA VAL A 561 12.33 21.89 16.91
C VAL A 561 10.94 22.42 16.55
N PRO A 562 10.82 23.43 15.68
CA PRO A 562 9.52 23.96 15.29
C PRO A 562 8.54 22.86 14.83
N VAL A 563 7.24 23.13 14.92
CA VAL A 563 6.22 22.25 14.34
C VAL A 563 6.51 22.04 12.86
N ALA A 564 6.45 20.81 12.40
CA ALA A 564 6.84 20.41 11.06
C ALA A 564 8.30 20.75 10.68
N GLY A 565 9.15 21.06 11.66
CA GLY A 565 10.58 21.32 11.46
C GLY A 565 11.44 20.04 11.52
N VAL A 566 12.73 20.22 11.23
CA VAL A 566 13.71 19.13 11.15
C VAL A 566 14.94 19.47 11.99
N ALA A 567 15.42 18.51 12.80
CA ALA A 567 16.71 18.59 13.47
C ALA A 567 17.66 17.52 12.90
N ARG A 568 18.87 17.95 12.50
CA ARG A 568 19.94 17.03 12.08
C ARG A 568 21.00 16.97 13.18
N ILE A 569 21.32 15.75 13.60
CA ILE A 569 22.32 15.46 14.63
C ILE A 569 23.40 14.62 14.01
N VAL A 570 24.65 15.06 14.08
CA VAL A 570 25.82 14.31 13.62
C VAL A 570 26.79 14.15 14.78
N ARG A 571 27.15 12.93 15.13
CA ARG A 571 28.17 12.63 16.14
C ARG A 571 29.57 12.82 15.51
N ASN A 572 30.44 13.60 16.19
CA ASN A 572 31.81 13.89 15.77
C ASN A 572 32.80 12.80 16.18
#